data_23c4c6a56bf20e897e198c25970f9ae9
#
_entry.id   23c4c6a56bf20e897e198c25970f9ae9
#
_cell.length_a   1.000
_cell.length_b   1.000
_cell.length_c   1.000
_cell.angle_alpha   90.00
_cell.angle_beta   90.00
_cell.angle_gamma   90.00
#
_symmetry.space_group_name_H-M   'P 1'
#
loop_
_entity.id
_entity.type
_entity.pdbx_description
1 polymer ?
#
loop_
_entity_poly.entity_id
_entity_poly.type
_entity_poly.pdbx_seq_one_letter_code
_entity_poly.pdbx_strand_id
1 'polypeptide(L)'
;HRNNYDITGNAMDIKNFFSGMFGGGSQNILHTPNGDFNLAKSSDRKRIKKMVIELQRTTDALTRRDIADWRNAWQMAINVDSPNRQRLYDIYRDVDIDLHLSGCVRQRVGFVMAKSFKLVDAKGNENEEAHHYFDQAWFKQMLEYALAANLWGHSLIELGDLTTDGDGCPCYTDVKLIPRKHVIPEYGRVIQQLGQDWTTGIDYHSAPFSDWLIEAGRPD
;
A
#
# COMPACT_ATOMS: atom_id res chain seq x y z
N HIS A 1 -28.79 -7.91 -24.54
CA HIS A 1 -27.79 -8.93 -24.18
C HIS A 1 -27.21 -8.53 -22.82
N ARG A 2 -27.73 -9.15 -21.75
CA ARG A 2 -27.17 -9.05 -20.39
C ARG A 2 -26.05 -10.06 -20.28
N ASN A 3 -24.83 -9.62 -20.15
CA ASN A 3 -23.71 -10.48 -19.74
C ASN A 3 -23.80 -10.65 -18.22
N ASN A 4 -24.28 -11.79 -17.80
CA ASN A 4 -24.08 -12.30 -16.44
C ASN A 4 -22.59 -12.61 -16.27
N TYR A 5 -21.87 -11.81 -15.54
CA TYR A 5 -20.58 -12.21 -15.00
C TYR A 5 -20.85 -13.14 -13.81
N ASP A 6 -20.69 -14.42 -14.06
CA ASP A 6 -20.64 -15.46 -13.03
C ASP A 6 -19.41 -15.20 -12.15
N ILE A 7 -19.65 -14.65 -10.96
CA ILE A 7 -18.65 -14.55 -9.87
C ILE A 7 -18.71 -15.89 -9.10
N THR A 8 -18.46 -16.98 -9.78
CA THR A 8 -18.04 -18.23 -9.13
C THR A 8 -16.53 -18.29 -9.24
N GLY A 9 -15.86 -17.52 -8.35
CA GLY A 9 -14.43 -17.62 -8.14
C GLY A 9 -14.07 -19.07 -7.87
N ASN A 10 -13.15 -19.61 -8.66
CA ASN A 10 -12.51 -20.90 -8.62
C ASN A 10 -12.48 -21.50 -7.21
N ALA A 11 -13.54 -22.20 -6.84
CA ALA A 11 -13.41 -23.30 -5.92
C ALA A 11 -12.52 -24.31 -6.66
N MET A 12 -11.21 -24.28 -6.34
CA MET A 12 -10.24 -25.24 -6.82
C MET A 12 -10.91 -26.61 -6.61
N ASP A 13 -11.28 -27.26 -7.70
CA ASP A 13 -12.02 -28.52 -7.63
C ASP A 13 -11.08 -29.51 -6.95
N ILE A 14 -11.30 -29.71 -5.65
CA ILE A 14 -10.50 -30.57 -4.79
C ILE A 14 -10.37 -31.95 -5.39
N LYS A 15 -11.37 -32.40 -6.17
CA LYS A 15 -11.31 -33.67 -6.91
C LYS A 15 -10.23 -33.62 -8.00
N ASN A 16 -10.11 -32.56 -8.75
CA ASN A 16 -9.10 -32.43 -9.81
C ASN A 16 -7.69 -32.23 -9.24
N PHE A 17 -7.55 -31.52 -8.13
CA PHE A 17 -6.28 -31.40 -7.41
C PHE A 17 -5.79 -32.77 -6.92
N PHE A 18 -6.68 -33.58 -6.32
CA PHE A 18 -6.32 -34.93 -5.87
C PHE A 18 -6.14 -35.91 -7.01
N SER A 19 -6.90 -35.82 -8.11
CA SER A 19 -6.73 -36.72 -9.26
C SER A 19 -5.42 -36.51 -10.00
N GLY A 20 -4.94 -35.25 -10.09
CA GLY A 20 -3.63 -34.92 -10.68
C GLY A 20 -2.43 -35.38 -9.84
N MET A 21 -2.60 -35.50 -8.53
CA MET A 21 -1.54 -35.92 -7.59
C MET A 21 -1.40 -37.46 -7.48
N PHE A 22 -2.39 -38.22 -7.93
CA PHE A 22 -2.47 -39.71 -7.78
C PHE A 22 -2.41 -40.46 -9.11
N GLY A 23 -1.79 -39.90 -10.13
CA GLY A 23 -1.49 -40.57 -11.37
C GLY A 23 -0.43 -41.67 -11.19
N GLY A 24 -0.85 -42.91 -10.85
CA GLY A 24 -0.08 -44.12 -11.03
C GLY A 24 0.83 -44.53 -9.87
N GLY A 25 0.35 -45.45 -9.05
CA GLY A 25 1.16 -46.19 -8.08
C GLY A 25 0.43 -46.49 -6.77
N SER A 26 0.45 -47.68 -6.36
CA SER A 26 -0.28 -48.38 -5.28
C SER A 26 0.02 -47.90 -3.85
N GLN A 27 0.06 -46.59 -3.58
CA GLN A 27 0.18 -46.09 -2.21
C GLN A 27 -0.92 -45.07 -1.90
N ASN A 28 -1.98 -45.54 -1.24
CA ASN A 28 -3.04 -44.69 -0.67
C ASN A 28 -2.59 -43.93 0.59
N ILE A 29 -1.31 -43.59 0.70
CA ILE A 29 -0.75 -42.89 1.86
C ILE A 29 -0.33 -41.50 1.44
N LEU A 30 -0.89 -40.47 2.10
CA LEU A 30 -0.49 -39.09 1.97
C LEU A 30 0.49 -38.73 3.09
N HIS A 31 1.73 -38.42 2.75
CA HIS A 31 2.74 -37.96 3.69
C HIS A 31 2.63 -36.46 3.91
N THR A 32 2.42 -36.06 5.15
CA THR A 32 2.35 -34.63 5.52
C THR A 32 3.26 -34.36 6.73
N PRO A 33 3.66 -33.09 6.96
CA PRO A 33 4.42 -32.72 8.16
C PRO A 33 3.71 -33.11 9.47
N ASN A 34 2.38 -33.28 9.44
CA ASN A 34 1.55 -33.63 10.59
C ASN A 34 1.25 -35.15 10.68
N GLY A 35 1.97 -35.96 9.89
CA GLY A 35 1.86 -37.41 9.87
C GLY A 35 1.32 -38.00 8.56
N ASP A 36 1.30 -39.32 8.50
CA ASP A 36 0.87 -40.08 7.34
C ASP A 36 -0.62 -40.39 7.43
N PHE A 37 -1.34 -40.15 6.35
CA PHE A 37 -2.79 -40.43 6.25
C PHE A 37 -3.05 -41.49 5.19
N ASN A 38 -3.76 -42.53 5.56
CA ASN A 38 -4.17 -43.55 4.61
C ASN A 38 -5.51 -43.17 3.97
N LEU A 39 -5.48 -42.83 2.68
CA LEU A 39 -6.66 -42.39 1.91
C LEU A 39 -7.71 -43.50 1.71
N ALA A 40 -7.34 -44.79 1.90
CA ALA A 40 -8.29 -45.87 1.89
C ALA A 40 -9.16 -45.89 3.15
N LYS A 41 -8.66 -45.36 4.28
CA LYS A 41 -9.39 -45.31 5.56
C LYS A 41 -10.36 -44.16 5.60
N SER A 42 -11.62 -44.41 5.90
CA SER A 42 -12.67 -43.39 6.05
C SER A 42 -12.37 -42.39 7.15
N SER A 43 -11.72 -42.80 8.25
CA SER A 43 -11.30 -41.96 9.37
C SER A 43 -10.30 -40.92 8.92
N ASP A 44 -9.27 -41.30 8.16
CA ASP A 44 -8.20 -40.42 7.73
C ASP A 44 -8.69 -39.42 6.67
N ARG A 45 -9.58 -39.87 5.77
CA ARG A 45 -10.27 -38.95 4.83
C ARG A 45 -11.09 -37.89 5.56
N LYS A 46 -11.78 -38.22 6.64
CA LYS A 46 -12.54 -37.28 7.46
C LYS A 46 -11.59 -36.26 8.16
N ARG A 47 -10.45 -36.74 8.67
CA ARG A 47 -9.43 -35.88 9.30
C ARG A 47 -8.82 -34.90 8.29
N ILE A 48 -8.43 -35.38 7.11
CA ILE A 48 -7.90 -34.49 6.03
C ILE A 48 -8.95 -33.46 5.64
N LYS A 49 -10.20 -33.86 5.42
CA LYS A 49 -11.28 -32.92 5.09
C LYS A 49 -11.48 -31.86 6.16
N LYS A 50 -11.41 -32.24 7.44
CA LYS A 50 -11.49 -31.31 8.55
C LYS A 50 -10.32 -30.31 8.54
N MET A 51 -9.09 -30.78 8.35
CA MET A 51 -7.90 -29.94 8.25
C MET A 51 -7.98 -28.95 7.09
N VAL A 52 -8.42 -29.39 5.91
CA VAL A 52 -8.60 -28.52 4.73
C VAL A 52 -9.64 -27.43 5.00
N ILE A 53 -10.78 -27.78 5.61
CA ILE A 53 -11.81 -26.82 5.98
C ILE A 53 -11.26 -25.81 7.01
N GLU A 54 -10.48 -26.27 7.97
CA GLU A 54 -9.89 -25.41 9.00
C GLU A 54 -8.84 -24.47 8.42
N LEU A 55 -7.98 -24.95 7.51
CA LEU A 55 -7.04 -24.13 6.76
C LEU A 55 -7.76 -23.08 5.90
N GLN A 56 -8.81 -23.47 5.17
CA GLN A 56 -9.61 -22.53 4.39
C GLN A 56 -10.25 -21.46 5.28
N ARG A 57 -10.84 -21.83 6.42
CA ARG A 57 -11.42 -20.86 7.37
C ARG A 57 -10.38 -19.90 7.93
N THR A 58 -9.18 -20.41 8.25
CA THR A 58 -8.08 -19.59 8.76
C THR A 58 -7.59 -18.64 7.67
N THR A 59 -7.43 -19.12 6.43
CA THR A 59 -7.04 -18.27 5.30
C THR A 59 -8.10 -17.22 5.00
N ASP A 60 -9.39 -17.61 4.98
CA ASP A 60 -10.51 -16.68 4.78
C ASP A 60 -10.56 -15.63 5.89
N ALA A 61 -10.33 -16.01 7.15
CA ALA A 61 -10.30 -15.08 8.28
C ALA A 61 -9.12 -14.10 8.20
N LEU A 62 -7.97 -14.53 7.67
CA LEU A 62 -6.80 -13.68 7.48
C LEU A 62 -6.94 -12.74 6.29
N THR A 63 -7.65 -13.17 5.23
CA THR A 63 -7.77 -12.39 3.97
C THR A 63 -9.04 -11.56 3.89
N ARG A 64 -10.10 -11.91 4.63
CA ARG A 64 -11.34 -11.12 4.66
C ARG A 64 -11.25 -10.02 5.70
N ARG A 65 -10.99 -8.82 5.24
CA ARG A 65 -11.36 -7.62 6.01
C ARG A 65 -12.88 -7.46 5.92
N ASP A 66 -13.55 -7.48 7.06
CA ASP A 66 -14.98 -7.21 7.12
C ASP A 66 -15.24 -5.75 6.69
N ILE A 67 -16.34 -5.53 5.94
CA ILE A 67 -16.81 -4.19 5.57
C ILE A 67 -17.02 -3.31 6.82
N ALA A 68 -17.38 -3.94 7.95
CA ALA A 68 -17.48 -3.26 9.23
C ALA A 68 -16.13 -2.68 9.70
N ASP A 69 -15.03 -3.39 9.51
CA ASP A 69 -13.68 -2.91 9.84
C ASP A 69 -13.30 -1.69 9.01
N TRP A 70 -13.61 -1.71 7.70
CA TRP A 70 -13.40 -0.56 6.83
C TRP A 70 -14.21 0.65 7.28
N ARG A 71 -15.48 0.43 7.59
CA ARG A 71 -16.38 1.48 8.03
C ARG A 71 -15.94 2.10 9.35
N ASN A 72 -15.55 1.27 10.30
CA ASN A 72 -15.02 1.73 11.60
C ASN A 72 -13.71 2.51 11.42
N ALA A 73 -12.78 2.01 10.61
CA ALA A 73 -11.52 2.68 10.33
C ALA A 73 -11.73 4.04 9.65
N TRP A 74 -12.67 4.10 8.70
CA TRP A 74 -13.05 5.34 8.05
C TRP A 74 -13.70 6.33 9.02
N GLN A 75 -14.63 5.88 9.86
CA GLN A 75 -15.27 6.74 10.88
C GLN A 75 -14.23 7.30 11.87
N MET A 76 -13.24 6.50 12.27
CA MET A 76 -12.14 6.98 13.11
C MET A 76 -11.29 8.01 12.39
N ALA A 77 -11.05 7.83 11.10
CA ALA A 77 -10.25 8.74 10.29
C ALA A 77 -10.89 10.13 10.12
N ILE A 78 -12.22 10.18 9.95
CA ILE A 78 -12.97 11.43 9.75
C ILE A 78 -13.51 12.03 11.05
N ASN A 79 -13.17 11.48 12.21
CA ASN A 79 -13.64 12.03 13.49
C ASN A 79 -13.04 13.43 13.70
N VAL A 80 -13.91 14.43 13.84
CA VAL A 80 -13.50 15.84 13.98
C VAL A 80 -12.75 16.09 15.30
N ASP A 81 -13.15 15.45 16.38
CA ASP A 81 -12.55 15.70 17.70
C ASP A 81 -11.19 14.98 17.86
N SER A 82 -11.08 13.78 17.28
CA SER A 82 -9.89 12.94 17.41
C SER A 82 -9.67 12.11 16.14
N PRO A 83 -9.18 12.74 15.06
CA PRO A 83 -8.92 12.05 13.80
C PRO A 83 -7.81 11.02 13.99
N ASN A 84 -8.08 9.77 13.54
CA ASN A 84 -7.11 8.69 13.64
C ASN A 84 -7.16 7.81 12.39
N ARG A 85 -6.16 7.96 11.52
CA ARG A 85 -6.03 7.22 10.26
C ARG A 85 -5.21 5.92 10.38
N GLN A 86 -4.66 5.60 11.56
CA GLN A 86 -3.73 4.48 11.72
C GLN A 86 -4.34 3.15 11.25
N ARG A 87 -5.58 2.86 11.69
CA ARG A 87 -6.28 1.63 11.30
C ARG A 87 -6.62 1.60 9.80
N LEU A 88 -6.94 2.74 9.22
CA LEU A 88 -7.20 2.86 7.78
C LEU A 88 -5.95 2.56 6.97
N TYR A 89 -4.78 3.07 7.38
CA TYR A 89 -3.50 2.77 6.75
C TYR A 89 -3.07 1.30 6.91
N ASP A 90 -3.44 0.63 8.01
CA ASP A 90 -3.22 -0.81 8.15
C ASP A 90 -4.05 -1.59 7.12
N ILE A 91 -5.30 -1.21 6.91
CA ILE A 91 -6.15 -1.82 5.89
C ILE A 91 -5.58 -1.56 4.50
N TYR A 92 -5.15 -0.34 4.17
CA TYR A 92 -4.54 -0.02 2.88
C TYR A 92 -3.27 -0.84 2.63
N ARG A 93 -2.44 -1.04 3.66
CA ARG A 93 -1.24 -1.87 3.54
C ARG A 93 -1.60 -3.33 3.29
N ASP A 94 -2.62 -3.86 3.94
CA ASP A 94 -3.08 -5.23 3.69
C ASP A 94 -3.61 -5.39 2.25
N VAL A 95 -4.29 -4.36 1.73
CA VAL A 95 -4.76 -4.34 0.33
C VAL A 95 -3.60 -4.21 -0.66
N ASP A 96 -2.54 -3.47 -0.31
CA ASP A 96 -1.34 -3.31 -1.16
C ASP A 96 -0.50 -4.59 -1.25
N ILE A 97 -0.73 -5.58 -0.38
CA ILE A 97 -0.15 -6.93 -0.49
C ILE A 97 -0.67 -7.67 -1.74
N ASP A 98 -1.84 -7.32 -2.25
CA ASP A 98 -2.34 -7.89 -3.51
C ASP A 98 -1.42 -7.50 -4.67
N LEU A 99 -0.77 -8.53 -5.25
CA LEU A 99 0.23 -8.33 -6.31
C LEU A 99 -0.35 -7.71 -7.58
N HIS A 100 -1.62 -7.97 -7.87
CA HIS A 100 -2.27 -7.41 -9.05
C HIS A 100 -2.54 -5.92 -8.85
N LEU A 101 -3.10 -5.53 -7.71
CA LEU A 101 -3.37 -4.14 -7.38
C LEU A 101 -2.07 -3.34 -7.30
N SER A 102 -1.08 -3.82 -6.55
CA SER A 102 0.22 -3.14 -6.41
C SER A 102 0.94 -3.03 -7.75
N GLY A 103 0.82 -4.04 -8.62
CA GLY A 103 1.31 -4.00 -10.00
C GLY A 103 0.65 -2.90 -10.83
N CYS A 104 -0.68 -2.80 -10.78
CA CYS A 104 -1.43 -1.75 -11.48
C CYS A 104 -1.05 -0.34 -11.01
N VAL A 105 -0.90 -0.15 -9.69
CA VAL A 105 -0.50 1.14 -9.10
C VAL A 105 0.90 1.51 -9.55
N ARG A 106 1.87 0.60 -9.43
CA ARG A 106 3.26 0.83 -9.86
C ARG A 106 3.36 1.12 -11.35
N GLN A 107 2.58 0.43 -12.18
CA GLN A 107 2.54 0.68 -13.62
C GLN A 107 2.05 2.11 -13.91
N ARG A 108 1.00 2.58 -13.23
CA ARG A 108 0.50 3.96 -13.38
C ARG A 108 1.54 4.99 -12.96
N VAL A 109 2.17 4.79 -11.81
CA VAL A 109 3.27 5.66 -11.34
C VAL A 109 4.41 5.65 -12.36
N GLY A 110 4.83 4.47 -12.84
CA GLY A 110 5.86 4.31 -13.85
C GLY A 110 5.56 5.05 -15.16
N PHE A 111 4.30 5.05 -15.61
CA PHE A 111 3.91 5.82 -16.81
C PHE A 111 4.04 7.33 -16.60
N VAL A 112 3.74 7.84 -15.43
CA VAL A 112 3.92 9.27 -15.12
C VAL A 112 5.41 9.59 -15.02
N MET A 113 6.18 8.77 -14.30
CA MET A 113 7.63 8.95 -14.13
C MET A 113 8.42 8.86 -15.42
N ALA A 114 7.94 8.09 -16.40
CA ALA A 114 8.56 7.95 -17.72
C ALA A 114 8.26 9.14 -18.67
N LYS A 115 7.34 10.03 -18.29
CA LYS A 115 7.05 11.22 -19.10
C LYS A 115 8.11 12.29 -18.88
N SER A 116 8.64 12.82 -19.99
CA SER A 116 9.42 14.04 -19.93
C SER A 116 8.53 15.22 -19.53
N PHE A 117 9.05 16.09 -18.70
CA PHE A 117 8.40 17.36 -18.35
C PHE A 117 9.29 18.53 -18.79
N LYS A 118 8.70 19.70 -18.91
CA LYS A 118 9.41 20.93 -19.20
C LYS A 118 8.95 22.00 -18.23
N LEU A 119 9.88 22.75 -17.70
CA LEU A 119 9.57 23.92 -16.90
C LEU A 119 9.39 25.11 -17.84
N VAL A 120 8.30 25.82 -17.62
CA VAL A 120 7.96 27.01 -18.39
C VAL A 120 7.73 28.20 -17.46
N ASP A 121 8.07 29.38 -17.92
CA ASP A 121 7.76 30.62 -17.20
C ASP A 121 6.25 30.95 -17.27
N ALA A 122 5.83 32.01 -16.61
CA ALA A 122 4.43 32.45 -16.62
C ALA A 122 3.93 32.84 -18.04
N LYS A 123 4.82 33.03 -19.02
CA LYS A 123 4.51 33.35 -20.40
C LYS A 123 4.50 32.12 -21.30
N GLY A 124 4.84 30.94 -20.77
CA GLY A 124 4.90 29.68 -21.52
C GLY A 124 6.24 29.42 -22.22
N ASN A 125 7.29 30.23 -21.99
CA ASN A 125 8.61 29.97 -22.54
C ASN A 125 9.34 28.92 -21.71
N GLU A 126 10.08 28.03 -22.35
CA GLU A 126 10.87 27.01 -21.67
C GLU A 126 12.01 27.65 -20.86
N ASN A 127 12.20 27.19 -19.63
CA ASN A 127 13.29 27.57 -18.77
C ASN A 127 14.23 26.38 -18.58
N GLU A 128 15.24 26.27 -19.44
CA GLU A 128 16.21 25.17 -19.45
C GLU A 128 17.06 25.15 -18.17
N GLU A 129 17.44 26.31 -17.64
CA GLU A 129 18.23 26.40 -16.42
C GLU A 129 17.45 25.86 -15.22
N ALA A 130 16.20 26.29 -15.04
CA ALA A 130 15.34 25.76 -13.99
C ALA A 130 15.06 24.26 -14.20
N HIS A 131 14.89 23.80 -15.45
CA HIS A 131 14.69 22.39 -15.73
C HIS A 131 15.84 21.52 -15.23
N HIS A 132 17.10 21.97 -15.37
CA HIS A 132 18.27 21.23 -14.91
C HIS A 132 18.26 20.99 -13.40
N TYR A 133 17.73 21.92 -12.59
CA TYR A 133 17.60 21.75 -11.15
C TYR A 133 16.61 20.67 -10.75
N PHE A 134 15.60 20.39 -11.57
CA PHE A 134 14.56 19.40 -11.31
C PHE A 134 14.79 18.05 -12.04
N ASP A 135 15.68 17.96 -13.02
CA ASP A 135 16.02 16.66 -13.64
C ASP A 135 17.08 15.89 -12.84
N GLN A 136 16.88 15.82 -11.54
CA GLN A 136 17.77 15.17 -10.58
C GLN A 136 17.07 14.02 -9.83
N ALA A 137 17.86 13.18 -9.17
CA ALA A 137 17.35 12.01 -8.46
C ALA A 137 16.44 12.39 -7.29
N TRP A 138 16.73 13.46 -6.56
CA TRP A 138 15.93 13.92 -5.44
C TRP A 138 14.50 14.28 -5.87
N PHE A 139 14.36 14.94 -7.02
CA PHE A 139 13.05 15.34 -7.54
C PHE A 139 12.24 14.11 -8.00
N LYS A 140 12.90 13.15 -8.65
CA LYS A 140 12.25 11.89 -9.05
C LYS A 140 11.72 11.13 -7.84
N GLN A 141 12.50 11.07 -6.76
CA GLN A 141 12.08 10.43 -5.51
C GLN A 141 10.93 11.18 -4.83
N MET A 142 11.01 12.51 -4.78
CA MET A 142 9.92 13.35 -4.26
C MET A 142 8.63 13.12 -5.06
N LEU A 143 8.73 13.09 -6.39
CA LEU A 143 7.58 12.86 -7.26
C LEU A 143 6.96 11.48 -7.06
N GLU A 144 7.78 10.44 -6.87
CA GLU A 144 7.29 9.10 -6.54
C GLU A 144 6.47 9.08 -5.24
N TYR A 145 6.97 9.73 -4.19
CA TYR A 145 6.25 9.86 -2.93
C TYR A 145 4.97 10.70 -3.05
N ALA A 146 5.00 11.75 -3.86
CA ALA A 146 3.82 12.56 -4.14
C ALA A 146 2.75 11.76 -4.91
N LEU A 147 3.15 10.98 -5.90
CA LEU A 147 2.24 10.11 -6.66
C LEU A 147 1.63 8.99 -5.80
N ALA A 148 2.34 8.53 -4.78
CA ALA A 148 1.81 7.56 -3.83
C ALA A 148 0.57 8.08 -3.08
N ALA A 149 0.38 9.39 -2.96
CA ALA A 149 -0.80 9.99 -2.37
C ALA A 149 -2.10 9.60 -3.09
N ASN A 150 -2.06 9.24 -4.37
CA ASN A 150 -3.23 8.77 -5.10
C ASN A 150 -3.83 7.46 -4.54
N LEU A 151 -2.99 6.58 -3.98
CA LEU A 151 -3.45 5.37 -3.31
C LEU A 151 -3.73 5.60 -1.83
N TRP A 152 -2.83 6.35 -1.17
CA TRP A 152 -2.83 6.51 0.28
C TRP A 152 -3.63 7.73 0.76
N GLY A 153 -4.13 8.55 -0.15
CA GLY A 153 -4.86 9.78 0.11
C GLY A 153 -3.96 10.97 0.43
N HIS A 154 -2.82 10.75 1.11
CA HIS A 154 -1.92 11.81 1.55
C HIS A 154 -0.47 11.32 1.59
N SER A 155 0.48 12.22 1.34
CA SER A 155 1.91 12.02 1.55
C SER A 155 2.52 13.32 2.07
N LEU A 156 3.22 13.25 3.19
CA LEU A 156 4.05 14.33 3.71
C LEU A 156 5.52 13.95 3.48
N ILE A 157 6.24 14.82 2.77
CA ILE A 157 7.58 14.54 2.26
C ILE A 157 8.54 15.51 2.89
N GLU A 158 9.59 15.00 3.49
CA GLU A 158 10.68 15.76 4.08
C GLU A 158 11.80 15.89 3.05
N LEU A 159 12.22 17.12 2.79
CA LEU A 159 13.43 17.44 2.04
C LEU A 159 14.60 17.58 3.02
N GLY A 160 15.70 16.93 2.73
CA GLY A 160 16.94 17.06 3.50
C GLY A 160 17.62 18.40 3.31
N ASP A 161 18.87 18.48 3.72
CA ASP A 161 19.64 19.71 3.59
C ASP A 161 19.88 20.06 2.11
N LEU A 162 19.78 21.35 1.80
CA LEU A 162 20.14 21.86 0.49
C LEU A 162 21.67 21.91 0.35
N THR A 163 22.17 21.28 -0.68
CA THR A 163 23.59 21.20 -1.03
C THR A 163 23.79 21.47 -2.51
N THR A 164 25.02 21.37 -2.97
CA THR A 164 25.36 21.44 -4.40
C THR A 164 26.00 20.13 -4.84
N ASP A 165 25.62 19.63 -6.00
CA ASP A 165 26.24 18.46 -6.61
C ASP A 165 27.65 18.77 -7.18
N GLY A 166 28.28 17.77 -7.83
CA GLY A 166 29.59 17.91 -8.43
C GLY A 166 29.68 18.94 -9.56
N ASP A 167 28.56 19.27 -10.18
CA ASP A 167 28.43 20.24 -11.28
C ASP A 167 28.02 21.65 -10.76
N GLY A 168 27.91 21.81 -9.46
CA GLY A 168 27.52 23.07 -8.82
C GLY A 168 26.01 23.34 -8.82
N CYS A 169 25.19 22.34 -9.16
CA CYS A 169 23.73 22.45 -9.13
C CYS A 169 23.17 22.26 -7.72
N PRO A 170 22.22 23.09 -7.29
CA PRO A 170 21.50 22.89 -6.04
C PRO A 170 20.74 21.56 -6.05
N CYS A 171 20.89 20.77 -5.00
CA CYS A 171 20.20 19.52 -4.81
C CYS A 171 19.93 19.27 -3.32
N TYR A 172 18.91 18.48 -3.03
CA TYR A 172 18.65 18.02 -1.66
C TYR A 172 19.43 16.73 -1.39
N THR A 173 20.02 16.62 -0.19
CA THR A 173 20.84 15.47 0.21
C THR A 173 20.06 14.18 0.23
N ASP A 174 18.81 14.23 0.68
CA ASP A 174 17.88 13.12 0.70
C ASP A 174 16.43 13.61 0.66
N VAL A 175 15.53 12.70 0.35
CA VAL A 175 14.08 12.94 0.37
C VAL A 175 13.44 11.78 1.11
N LYS A 176 12.68 12.07 2.15
CA LYS A 176 12.05 11.06 3.00
C LYS A 176 10.54 11.21 3.03
N LEU A 177 9.85 10.10 3.08
CA LEU A 177 8.43 10.08 3.35
C LEU A 177 8.20 10.01 4.86
N ILE A 178 7.53 10.99 5.43
CA ILE A 178 7.08 10.94 6.82
C ILE A 178 6.09 9.79 6.97
N PRO A 179 6.26 8.90 7.98
CA PRO A 179 5.36 7.77 8.14
C PRO A 179 3.91 8.23 8.29
N ARG A 180 3.05 7.81 7.38
CA ARG A 180 1.66 8.29 7.25
C ARG A 180 0.84 8.17 8.54
N LYS A 181 1.14 7.16 9.37
CA LYS A 181 0.46 6.97 10.67
C LYS A 181 0.70 8.10 11.67
N HIS A 182 1.76 8.89 11.47
CA HIS A 182 2.11 10.02 12.31
C HIS A 182 1.55 11.35 11.79
N VAL A 183 0.97 11.36 10.60
CA VAL A 183 0.45 12.58 9.97
C VAL A 183 -1.06 12.64 10.15
N ILE A 184 -1.53 13.81 10.55
CA ILE A 184 -2.94 14.17 10.67
C ILE A 184 -3.21 15.32 9.70
N PRO A 185 -3.48 14.99 8.43
CA PRO A 185 -3.54 15.98 7.36
C PRO A 185 -4.72 16.95 7.52
N GLU A 186 -5.81 16.53 8.17
CA GLU A 186 -6.97 17.39 8.43
C GLU A 186 -6.61 18.67 9.21
N TYR A 187 -5.59 18.59 10.04
CA TYR A 187 -5.16 19.70 10.90
C TYR A 187 -3.72 20.15 10.63
N GLY A 188 -3.07 19.60 9.61
CA GLY A 188 -1.67 19.96 9.30
C GLY A 188 -0.71 19.58 10.42
N ARG A 189 -0.92 18.46 11.11
CA ARG A 189 -0.15 18.07 12.30
C ARG A 189 0.64 16.78 12.11
N VAL A 190 1.84 16.74 12.68
CA VAL A 190 2.63 15.51 12.83
C VAL A 190 2.76 15.18 14.31
N ILE A 191 2.39 13.95 14.68
CA ILE A 191 2.55 13.42 16.04
C ILE A 191 3.82 12.58 16.13
N GLN A 192 4.59 12.74 17.20
CA GLN A 192 5.84 11.99 17.40
C GLN A 192 5.58 10.55 17.87
N GLN A 193 4.55 10.35 18.65
CA GLN A 193 4.16 9.03 19.17
C GLN A 193 2.74 8.66 18.74
N LEU A 194 2.55 7.40 18.34
CA LEU A 194 1.22 6.90 18.02
C LEU A 194 0.34 6.91 19.29
N GLY A 195 -0.84 7.53 19.19
CA GLY A 195 -1.74 7.73 20.33
C GLY A 195 -1.54 9.03 21.10
N GLN A 196 -0.55 9.85 20.73
CA GLN A 196 -0.41 11.22 21.23
C GLN A 196 -1.62 12.06 20.83
N ASP A 197 -2.01 13.00 21.70
CA ASP A 197 -3.02 14.00 21.36
C ASP A 197 -2.52 14.84 20.17
N TRP A 198 -3.32 14.89 19.11
CA TRP A 198 -2.97 15.61 17.88
C TRP A 198 -2.76 17.11 18.11
N THR A 199 -3.44 17.70 19.12
CA THR A 199 -3.30 19.12 19.45
C THR A 199 -1.89 19.50 19.89
N THR A 200 -1.13 18.52 20.43
CA THR A 200 0.28 18.68 20.84
C THR A 200 1.27 18.34 19.72
N GLY A 201 0.76 17.97 18.53
CA GLY A 201 1.57 17.67 17.36
C GLY A 201 2.26 18.91 16.78
N ILE A 202 3.29 18.67 15.98
CA ILE A 202 4.03 19.72 15.25
C ILE A 202 3.17 20.19 14.08
N ASP A 203 2.96 21.48 13.97
CA ASP A 203 2.30 22.10 12.82
C ASP A 203 3.28 22.22 11.66
N TYR A 204 3.07 21.42 10.60
CA TYR A 204 3.98 21.42 9.47
C TYR A 204 3.68 22.51 8.43
N HIS A 205 2.59 23.25 8.57
CA HIS A 205 2.29 24.42 7.76
C HIS A 205 2.97 25.70 8.32
N SER A 206 3.49 25.64 9.55
CA SER A 206 4.15 26.77 10.20
C SER A 206 5.66 26.73 9.98
N ALA A 207 6.30 27.90 9.89
CA ALA A 207 7.75 28.00 9.86
C ALA A 207 8.38 27.47 11.17
N PRO A 208 9.54 26.80 11.14
CA PRO A 208 10.38 26.58 9.95
C PRO A 208 9.99 25.34 9.12
N PHE A 209 9.02 24.55 9.56
CA PHE A 209 8.71 23.24 8.97
C PHE A 209 8.16 23.36 7.55
N SER A 210 7.38 24.39 7.25
CA SER A 210 6.84 24.68 5.91
C SER A 210 7.91 24.88 4.83
N ASP A 211 9.15 25.15 5.22
CA ASP A 211 10.23 25.43 4.27
C ASP A 211 10.83 24.18 3.67
N TRP A 212 10.65 23.02 4.32
CA TRP A 212 11.27 21.76 3.92
C TRP A 212 10.32 20.54 3.98
N LEU A 213 9.07 20.75 4.39
CA LEU A 213 8.03 19.73 4.31
C LEU A 213 7.07 20.03 3.16
N ILE A 214 6.92 19.07 2.27
CA ILE A 214 6.04 19.16 1.10
C ILE A 214 4.86 18.21 1.29
N GLU A 215 3.66 18.74 1.16
CA GLU A 215 2.43 17.99 1.22
C GLU A 215 1.93 17.63 -0.18
N ALA A 216 1.52 16.39 -0.38
CA ALA A 216 0.88 15.92 -1.58
C ALA A 216 -0.38 15.11 -1.25
N GLY A 217 -1.42 15.28 -2.06
CA GLY A 217 -2.75 14.69 -1.84
C GLY A 217 -3.71 15.66 -1.19
N ARG A 218 -4.91 15.15 -0.88
CA ARG A 218 -5.96 15.92 -0.19
C ARG A 218 -6.25 15.28 1.16
N PRO A 219 -6.52 16.09 2.20
CA PRO A 219 -6.83 15.58 3.55
C PRO A 219 -8.23 14.96 3.67
N ASP A 220 -9.14 15.25 2.75
CA ASP A 220 -10.56 14.86 2.72
C ASP A 220 -10.85 13.43 2.25
#